data_954a0613b735644adc91af12d814ba4c
#
_entry.id   954a0613b735644adc91af12d814ba4c
#
_cell.length_a   1.000
_cell.length_b   1.000
_cell.length_c   1.000
_cell.angle_alpha   90.00
_cell.angle_beta   90.00
_cell.angle_gamma   90.00
#
_symmetry.space_group_name_H-M   'P 1'
#
loop_
_entity.id
_entity.type
_entity.pdbx_description
1 polymer ?
#
loop_
_entity_poly.entity_id
_entity_poly.type
_entity_poly.pdbx_seq_one_letter_code
_entity_poly.pdbx_strand_id
1 'polypeptide(L)'
;MFLIGFLSLAAVGGAAFAMSDAFVPEDTPEDEDSIDDQPDEVSDGKYLEIDETDEDPTTSQDTAEEQEPSTGTILSEFEGDLVIAGTEEADVLTGQDGDDQVNGYSGDDTIDGGAGNDVLFAGEGADFVSGGAGDDILHGEDGDDLLTGGDDDDMLYGHSGADQLEGGEGEDTLYGGQDDDTLDGGDGDDALHGGYGDDILDGGTGEDVLFGGDGDDILNGEEEVDAVDFLNGGDGEDTILADSGDIVTGGDGADEIILTPEAEDEAVTVMDFQPGQDKLFVSWDGQEDPDIQIETDAENENLTHVLIDGQDVAQLLGAEGLTADDIQLISEIDLAQLVALG
;
A
#
# COMPACT_ATOMS: atom_id res chain seq x y z
N MET A 1 43.70 -15.18 -24.91
CA MET A 1 43.98 -14.34 -23.75
C MET A 1 42.79 -13.43 -23.63
N PHE A 2 41.71 -13.96 -23.05
CA PHE A 2 40.45 -13.26 -22.88
C PHE A 2 40.19 -13.10 -21.39
N LEU A 3 39.95 -11.85 -21.02
CA LEU A 3 39.68 -11.42 -19.65
C LEU A 3 38.18 -11.63 -19.38
N ILE A 4 37.87 -12.52 -18.46
CA ILE A 4 36.51 -12.74 -17.97
C ILE A 4 36.26 -11.69 -16.91
N GLY A 5 35.34 -10.78 -17.19
CA GLY A 5 34.82 -9.81 -16.20
C GLY A 5 33.83 -10.53 -15.28
N PHE A 6 34.14 -10.59 -13.99
CA PHE A 6 33.20 -11.03 -12.98
C PHE A 6 32.22 -9.90 -12.68
N LEU A 7 30.96 -10.13 -12.99
CA LEU A 7 29.87 -9.30 -12.48
C LEU A 7 29.65 -9.69 -11.01
N SER A 8 29.82 -8.74 -10.14
CA SER A 8 29.63 -8.92 -8.68
C SER A 8 28.14 -8.76 -8.38
N LEU A 9 27.50 -9.86 -8.10
CA LEU A 9 26.14 -9.88 -7.55
C LEU A 9 26.20 -9.35 -6.12
N ALA A 10 25.68 -8.16 -5.86
CA ALA A 10 25.53 -7.64 -4.52
C ALA A 10 24.34 -8.36 -3.86
N ALA A 11 24.65 -9.24 -2.91
CA ALA A 11 23.65 -9.86 -2.08
C ALA A 11 23.05 -8.79 -1.14
N VAL A 12 21.78 -8.48 -1.31
CA VAL A 12 21.00 -7.75 -0.33
C VAL A 12 20.82 -8.68 0.87
N GLY A 13 21.47 -8.34 1.98
CA GLY A 13 21.46 -9.12 3.19
C GLY A 13 20.15 -8.92 3.96
N GLY A 14 19.27 -9.91 3.94
CA GLY A 14 18.15 -9.96 4.84
C GLY A 14 18.61 -9.90 6.30
N ALA A 15 18.20 -8.88 7.02
CA ALA A 15 18.35 -8.79 8.46
C ALA A 15 17.27 -9.62 9.15
N ALA A 16 17.59 -10.87 9.47
CA ALA A 16 16.75 -11.67 10.36
C ALA A 16 16.82 -11.07 11.77
N PHE A 17 15.74 -10.49 12.24
CA PHE A 17 15.57 -10.15 13.65
C PHE A 17 15.31 -11.42 14.43
N ALA A 18 16.34 -11.94 15.09
CA ALA A 18 16.19 -12.97 16.10
C ALA A 18 15.74 -12.31 17.40
N MET A 19 14.52 -12.57 17.83
CA MET A 19 14.09 -12.35 19.22
C MET A 19 14.90 -13.28 20.12
N SER A 20 15.73 -12.73 20.98
CA SER A 20 16.34 -13.46 22.08
C SER A 20 15.61 -13.13 23.36
N ASP A 21 14.98 -14.18 23.89
CA ASP A 21 14.42 -14.23 25.23
C ASP A 21 15.41 -13.85 26.33
N ALA A 22 14.84 -13.17 27.32
CA ALA A 22 15.16 -13.27 28.73
C ALA A 22 16.47 -12.73 29.25
N PHE A 23 16.34 -11.81 30.13
CA PHE A 23 16.93 -12.00 31.47
C PHE A 23 16.17 -11.13 32.49
N VAL A 24 15.41 -11.75 33.36
CA VAL A 24 14.92 -11.17 34.60
C VAL A 24 15.96 -11.50 35.67
N PRO A 25 16.47 -10.53 36.42
CA PRO A 25 17.02 -10.81 37.74
C PRO A 25 16.02 -10.34 38.80
N GLU A 26 15.53 -11.30 39.61
CA GLU A 26 15.08 -11.05 40.96
C GLU A 26 16.28 -10.60 41.79
N ASP A 27 16.12 -9.52 42.56
CA ASP A 27 16.35 -9.48 44.00
C ASP A 27 16.24 -8.03 44.52
N THR A 28 15.34 -7.83 45.43
CA THR A 28 15.29 -6.70 46.36
C THR A 28 16.42 -6.81 47.39
N PRO A 29 16.85 -5.74 48.07
CA PRO A 29 16.20 -5.40 49.31
C PRO A 29 15.91 -3.89 49.54
N GLU A 30 14.98 -3.69 50.42
CA GLU A 30 14.52 -2.49 51.04
C GLU A 30 15.65 -1.65 51.64
N ASP A 31 15.57 -0.33 51.45
CA ASP A 31 15.99 0.61 52.49
C ASP A 31 15.14 1.89 52.42
N GLU A 32 14.45 2.13 53.52
CA GLU A 32 13.72 3.34 53.80
C GLU A 32 14.69 4.51 53.97
N ASP A 33 14.45 5.61 53.25
CA ASP A 33 14.83 6.92 53.76
C ASP A 33 13.84 8.01 53.29
N SER A 34 13.18 8.54 54.30
CA SER A 34 12.27 9.66 54.28
C SER A 34 12.92 10.92 53.72
N ILE A 35 12.34 11.51 52.69
CA ILE A 35 12.55 12.90 52.34
C ILE A 35 11.25 13.66 52.31
N ASP A 36 11.24 14.61 53.16
CA ASP A 36 10.32 15.64 53.60
C ASP A 36 9.56 16.36 52.48
N ASP A 37 8.26 16.48 52.69
CA ASP A 37 7.30 17.28 51.95
C ASP A 37 7.63 18.76 51.93
N GLN A 38 7.73 19.36 50.76
CA GLN A 38 7.22 20.71 50.49
C GLN A 38 6.91 20.83 48.98
N PRO A 39 5.73 21.22 48.56
CA PRO A 39 5.44 21.54 47.17
C PRO A 39 5.88 22.96 46.85
N ASP A 40 6.79 23.12 45.94
CA ASP A 40 7.11 24.43 45.34
C ASP A 40 5.93 24.83 44.43
N GLU A 41 5.50 26.06 44.65
CA GLU A 41 4.42 26.73 43.93
C GLU A 41 4.73 26.82 42.45
N VAL A 42 3.95 26.13 41.62
CA VAL A 42 3.92 26.38 40.17
C VAL A 42 2.97 27.55 39.95
N SER A 43 3.54 28.64 39.46
CA SER A 43 2.83 29.89 39.17
C SER A 43 1.87 29.73 38.00
N ASP A 44 0.63 30.12 38.32
CA ASP A 44 -0.45 30.65 37.48
C ASP A 44 -0.40 30.38 35.95
N GLY A 45 -0.83 29.18 35.53
CA GLY A 45 -1.44 28.96 34.24
C GLY A 45 -2.89 29.48 34.29
N LYS A 46 -3.23 30.40 33.41
CA LYS A 46 -4.58 30.91 33.26
C LYS A 46 -5.49 29.82 32.71
N TYR A 47 -6.27 29.20 33.57
CA TYR A 47 -7.47 28.49 33.16
C TYR A 47 -8.54 29.49 32.74
N LEU A 48 -9.06 29.33 31.51
CA LEU A 48 -10.30 29.97 31.11
C LEU A 48 -11.43 29.26 31.85
N GLU A 49 -12.02 29.93 32.85
CA GLU A 49 -13.23 29.49 33.51
C GLU A 49 -14.41 29.59 32.52
N ILE A 50 -14.99 28.43 32.16
CA ILE A 50 -16.28 28.37 31.49
C ILE A 50 -17.35 28.65 32.57
N ASP A 51 -18.09 29.71 32.40
CA ASP A 51 -19.15 30.17 33.29
C ASP A 51 -20.39 29.28 33.13
N GLU A 52 -20.60 28.37 34.06
CA GLU A 52 -21.83 27.62 34.19
C GLU A 52 -22.93 28.52 34.75
N THR A 53 -23.85 29.02 33.94
CA THR A 53 -25.16 29.49 34.41
C THR A 53 -26.26 29.27 33.38
N ASP A 54 -27.16 28.44 33.70
CA ASP A 54 -28.61 28.47 33.82
C ASP A 54 -29.30 27.26 33.18
N GLU A 55 -29.66 26.36 34.08
CA GLU A 55 -30.69 25.34 33.84
C GLU A 55 -32.06 25.99 33.73
N ASP A 56 -32.79 25.77 32.63
CA ASP A 56 -34.25 25.78 32.61
C ASP A 56 -34.80 24.46 32.01
N PRO A 57 -35.41 23.59 32.80
CA PRO A 57 -35.88 22.29 32.35
C PRO A 57 -37.35 22.39 31.91
N THR A 58 -37.60 22.69 30.65
CA THR A 58 -38.82 22.25 29.98
C THR A 58 -38.76 22.48 28.47
N THR A 59 -38.47 21.44 27.71
CA THR A 59 -39.26 20.96 26.55
C THR A 59 -38.54 19.80 25.89
N SER A 60 -39.08 18.60 26.10
CA SER A 60 -38.74 17.46 25.24
C SER A 60 -39.21 17.72 23.82
N GLN A 61 -38.31 17.99 22.94
CA GLN A 61 -38.45 17.70 21.51
C GLN A 61 -37.21 16.90 21.09
N ASP A 62 -37.48 15.65 20.83
CA ASP A 62 -36.60 14.69 20.20
C ASP A 62 -36.33 15.20 18.79
N THR A 63 -35.35 16.07 18.65
CA THR A 63 -34.65 16.34 17.42
C THR A 63 -33.29 15.71 17.62
N ALA A 64 -32.96 14.72 16.77
CA ALA A 64 -31.57 14.33 16.62
C ALA A 64 -30.82 15.63 16.38
N GLU A 65 -30.08 16.13 17.37
CA GLU A 65 -29.07 17.14 17.18
C GLU A 65 -28.02 16.46 16.32
N GLU A 66 -27.86 16.93 15.09
CA GLU A 66 -26.65 16.69 14.35
C GLU A 66 -25.53 17.29 15.20
N GLN A 67 -24.77 16.43 15.84
CA GLN A 67 -23.64 16.82 16.67
C GLN A 67 -22.60 17.40 15.71
N GLU A 68 -22.25 18.68 15.87
CA GLU A 68 -21.16 19.26 15.10
C GLU A 68 -19.89 18.54 15.49
N PRO A 69 -19.02 18.16 14.53
CA PRO A 69 -17.79 17.44 14.84
C PRO A 69 -16.91 18.25 15.80
N SER A 70 -16.22 17.55 16.69
CA SER A 70 -15.24 18.14 17.59
C SER A 70 -14.01 18.63 16.79
N THR A 71 -13.27 19.58 17.32
CA THR A 71 -12.01 20.07 16.71
C THR A 71 -10.78 19.55 17.46
N GLY A 72 -10.99 18.55 18.31
CA GLY A 72 -9.94 17.95 19.11
C GLY A 72 -9.33 18.90 20.17
N THR A 73 -8.29 18.41 20.81
CA THR A 73 -7.57 19.15 21.86
C THR A 73 -6.07 19.16 21.56
N ILE A 74 -5.48 20.33 21.41
CA ILE A 74 -4.02 20.47 21.33
C ILE A 74 -3.44 20.19 22.73
N LEU A 75 -2.67 19.11 22.84
CA LEU A 75 -2.03 18.68 24.08
C LEU A 75 -0.71 19.39 24.32
N SER A 76 0.06 19.66 23.26
CA SER A 76 1.32 20.39 23.31
C SER A 76 1.63 21.07 21.99
N GLU A 77 2.48 22.09 22.04
CA GLU A 77 3.05 22.79 20.87
C GLU A 77 4.51 23.09 21.17
N PHE A 78 5.41 22.75 20.27
CA PHE A 78 6.83 23.03 20.37
C PHE A 78 7.43 23.39 19.01
N GLU A 79 7.84 24.64 18.83
CA GLU A 79 8.47 25.17 17.60
C GLU A 79 7.61 25.03 16.30
N GLY A 80 6.29 24.83 16.43
CA GLY A 80 5.33 24.60 15.36
C GLY A 80 4.73 23.21 15.41
N ASP A 81 5.45 22.21 15.92
CA ASP A 81 4.99 20.84 16.01
C ASP A 81 3.88 20.69 17.05
N LEU A 82 2.76 20.07 16.69
CA LEU A 82 1.58 19.90 17.53
C LEU A 82 1.44 18.45 17.97
N VAL A 83 0.85 18.23 19.12
CA VAL A 83 0.27 16.95 19.53
C VAL A 83 -1.22 17.17 19.74
N ILE A 84 -2.05 16.55 18.91
CA ILE A 84 -3.49 16.73 18.87
C ILE A 84 -4.16 15.42 19.26
N ALA A 85 -5.21 15.52 20.07
CA ALA A 85 -6.05 14.38 20.42
C ALA A 85 -7.52 14.71 20.15
N GLY A 86 -8.18 13.81 19.46
CA GLY A 86 -9.62 13.75 19.27
C GLY A 86 -10.36 13.19 20.49
N THR A 87 -11.50 12.61 20.27
CA THR A 87 -12.42 12.10 21.28
C THR A 87 -12.88 10.66 20.94
N GLU A 88 -14.02 10.21 21.48
CA GLU A 88 -14.71 8.96 21.08
C GLU A 88 -15.86 9.24 20.09
N GLU A 89 -15.92 10.43 19.49
CA GLU A 89 -16.96 10.89 18.56
C GLU A 89 -16.28 11.47 17.33
N ALA A 90 -16.98 11.60 16.21
CA ALA A 90 -16.46 12.15 14.97
C ALA A 90 -15.80 13.53 15.16
N ASP A 91 -14.56 13.65 14.78
CA ASP A 91 -13.72 14.83 14.94
C ASP A 91 -13.27 15.42 13.59
N VAL A 92 -12.88 16.68 13.58
CA VAL A 92 -12.13 17.31 12.50
C VAL A 92 -10.84 17.87 13.09
N LEU A 93 -9.71 17.23 12.75
CA LEU A 93 -8.40 17.52 13.33
C LEU A 93 -7.48 18.05 12.22
N THR A 94 -6.71 19.09 12.52
CA THR A 94 -5.78 19.69 11.56
C THR A 94 -4.47 20.05 12.25
N GLY A 95 -3.35 19.54 11.71
CA GLY A 95 -1.99 19.86 12.11
C GLY A 95 -1.63 21.31 11.80
N GLN A 96 -1.20 21.63 10.72
CA GLN A 96 -0.85 22.91 10.08
C GLN A 96 0.54 22.81 9.40
N ASP A 97 1.52 23.64 9.83
CA ASP A 97 2.93 23.53 9.42
C ASP A 97 3.72 22.93 10.58
N GLY A 98 4.60 21.99 10.35
CA GLY A 98 5.48 21.38 11.37
C GLY A 98 5.25 19.88 11.48
N ASP A 99 6.13 19.17 12.19
CA ASP A 99 6.05 17.70 12.33
C ASP A 99 5.04 17.33 13.43
N ASP A 100 3.80 17.04 13.04
CA ASP A 100 2.67 16.91 13.95
C ASP A 100 2.39 15.45 14.36
N GLN A 101 1.75 15.26 15.49
CA GLN A 101 1.24 13.97 15.92
C GLN A 101 -0.24 14.07 16.26
N VAL A 102 -1.08 13.36 15.51
CA VAL A 102 -2.54 13.41 15.65
C VAL A 102 -3.08 12.03 15.99
N ASN A 103 -4.09 11.97 16.88
CA ASN A 103 -4.81 10.75 17.20
C ASN A 103 -6.31 11.04 17.26
N GLY A 104 -7.12 10.41 16.38
CA GLY A 104 -8.57 10.53 16.32
C GLY A 104 -9.26 9.76 17.44
N TYR A 105 -8.84 8.55 17.76
CA TYR A 105 -9.36 7.53 18.67
C TYR A 105 -10.54 6.73 18.14
N SER A 106 -11.74 7.19 18.18
CA SER A 106 -12.92 6.47 17.71
C SER A 106 -13.95 7.44 17.14
N GLY A 107 -14.66 7.02 16.14
CA GLY A 107 -15.64 7.86 15.43
C GLY A 107 -15.22 8.04 13.99
N ASP A 108 -16.10 8.52 13.14
CA ASP A 108 -15.76 8.75 11.74
C ASP A 108 -15.03 10.11 11.64
N ASP A 109 -13.71 10.08 11.68
CA ASP A 109 -12.85 11.26 11.81
C ASP A 109 -12.40 11.83 10.45
N THR A 110 -11.99 13.10 10.47
CA THR A 110 -11.30 13.75 9.35
C THR A 110 -10.02 14.38 9.89
N ILE A 111 -8.88 13.88 9.42
CA ILE A 111 -7.55 14.29 9.87
C ILE A 111 -6.76 14.85 8.70
N ASP A 112 -6.14 16.01 8.89
CA ASP A 112 -5.28 16.69 7.92
C ASP A 112 -3.98 17.09 8.64
N GLY A 113 -2.85 16.44 8.28
CA GLY A 113 -1.52 16.72 8.83
C GLY A 113 -1.07 18.11 8.44
N GLY A 114 -1.05 18.41 7.16
CA GLY A 114 -0.73 19.72 6.63
C GLY A 114 0.60 19.77 5.90
N ALA A 115 1.61 20.34 6.50
CA ALA A 115 2.96 20.37 5.94
C ALA A 115 4.00 20.10 7.01
N GLY A 116 4.88 19.18 6.76
CA GLY A 116 5.88 18.65 7.70
C GLY A 116 5.80 17.13 7.69
N ASN A 117 6.62 16.46 8.45
CA ASN A 117 6.62 15.01 8.52
C ASN A 117 5.71 14.56 9.68
N ASP A 118 4.49 14.20 9.37
CA ASP A 118 3.42 13.99 10.33
C ASP A 118 3.26 12.50 10.73
N VAL A 119 2.67 12.25 11.89
CA VAL A 119 2.28 10.90 12.33
C VAL A 119 0.82 10.92 12.75
N LEU A 120 -0.03 10.28 11.93
CA LEU A 120 -1.48 10.37 12.04
C LEU A 120 -2.05 8.98 12.37
N PHE A 121 -2.89 8.92 13.42
CA PHE A 121 -3.65 7.73 13.79
C PHE A 121 -5.13 8.08 13.77
N ALA A 122 -5.90 7.43 12.90
CA ALA A 122 -7.34 7.64 12.83
C ALA A 122 -8.05 6.91 13.97
N GLY A 123 -8.08 5.61 13.97
CA GLY A 123 -8.54 4.82 15.12
C GLY A 123 -9.66 3.87 14.79
N GLU A 124 -10.79 3.87 15.56
CA GLU A 124 -11.96 3.07 15.22
C GLU A 124 -12.95 3.95 14.45
N GLY A 125 -13.32 3.59 13.25
CA GLY A 125 -14.30 4.36 12.47
C GLY A 125 -14.11 4.22 10.98
N ALA A 126 -14.84 4.99 10.19
CA ALA A 126 -14.59 5.12 8.77
C ALA A 126 -14.01 6.52 8.53
N ASP A 127 -12.69 6.58 8.45
CA ASP A 127 -11.92 7.80 8.60
C ASP A 127 -11.42 8.37 7.26
N PHE A 128 -11.15 9.68 7.27
CA PHE A 128 -10.48 10.38 6.18
C PHE A 128 -9.19 10.98 6.70
N VAL A 129 -8.05 10.51 6.22
CA VAL A 129 -6.73 10.95 6.66
C VAL A 129 -5.93 11.47 5.46
N SER A 130 -5.37 12.66 5.61
CA SER A 130 -4.46 13.25 4.63
C SER A 130 -3.17 13.65 5.34
N GLY A 131 -2.02 13.18 4.85
CA GLY A 131 -0.70 13.61 5.30
C GLY A 131 -0.43 15.03 4.87
N GLY A 132 -0.30 15.25 3.58
CA GLY A 132 -0.16 16.56 2.98
C GLY A 132 1.14 16.76 2.23
N ALA A 133 2.10 17.44 2.80
CA ALA A 133 3.41 17.65 2.19
C ALA A 133 4.53 17.35 3.19
N GLY A 134 5.45 16.47 2.83
CA GLY A 134 6.51 15.95 3.66
C GLY A 134 6.35 14.45 3.88
N ASP A 135 7.37 13.76 4.39
CA ASP A 135 7.36 12.32 4.57
C ASP A 135 6.47 11.93 5.76
N ASP A 136 5.25 11.47 5.50
CA ASP A 136 4.20 11.24 6.49
C ASP A 136 4.05 9.74 6.88
N ILE A 137 3.45 9.48 8.05
CA ILE A 137 3.06 8.14 8.47
C ILE A 137 1.58 8.15 8.88
N LEU A 138 0.75 7.42 8.13
CA LEU A 138 -0.67 7.36 8.30
C LEU A 138 -1.12 5.96 8.74
N HIS A 139 -2.01 5.90 9.74
CA HIS A 139 -2.64 4.68 10.22
C HIS A 139 -4.17 4.85 10.23
N GLY A 140 -4.90 4.00 9.48
CA GLY A 140 -6.37 3.90 9.53
C GLY A 140 -6.83 3.21 10.81
N GLU A 141 -6.28 2.06 11.12
CA GLU A 141 -6.56 1.17 12.25
C GLU A 141 -7.80 0.28 12.00
N ASP A 142 -8.93 0.44 12.74
CA ASP A 142 -10.13 -0.39 12.59
C ASP A 142 -11.22 0.37 11.81
N GLY A 143 -11.59 -0.05 10.62
CA GLY A 143 -12.69 0.53 9.84
C GLY A 143 -12.40 0.59 8.36
N ASP A 144 -13.37 1.05 7.55
CA ASP A 144 -13.17 1.21 6.11
C ASP A 144 -12.69 2.64 5.86
N ASP A 145 -11.37 2.83 5.73
CA ASP A 145 -10.70 4.13 5.77
C ASP A 145 -10.30 4.64 4.38
N LEU A 146 -10.09 5.97 4.28
CA LEU A 146 -9.48 6.61 3.13
C LEU A 146 -8.25 7.39 3.59
N LEU A 147 -7.07 6.93 3.13
CA LEU A 147 -5.77 7.52 3.44
C LEU A 147 -5.17 8.11 2.16
N THR A 148 -4.65 9.32 2.25
CA THR A 148 -3.90 9.98 1.17
C THR A 148 -2.60 10.54 1.75
N GLY A 149 -1.45 10.06 1.24
CA GLY A 149 -0.13 10.54 1.64
C GLY A 149 0.07 11.99 1.19
N GLY A 150 0.38 12.21 -0.06
CA GLY A 150 0.41 13.55 -0.65
C GLY A 150 1.64 13.85 -1.50
N ASP A 151 2.43 14.85 -1.09
CA ASP A 151 3.72 15.18 -1.70
C ASP A 151 4.86 14.59 -0.84
N ASP A 152 5.94 14.10 -1.43
CA ASP A 152 7.12 13.46 -0.82
C ASP A 152 6.87 11.99 -0.39
N ASP A 153 7.83 11.31 0.26
CA ASP A 153 7.86 9.84 0.46
C ASP A 153 7.04 9.41 1.70
N ASP A 154 5.88 8.79 1.51
CA ASP A 154 4.90 8.49 2.55
C ASP A 154 4.84 7.01 2.96
N MET A 155 4.25 6.75 4.12
CA MET A 155 4.03 5.40 4.64
C MET A 155 2.60 5.25 5.17
N LEU A 156 1.76 4.46 4.47
CA LEU A 156 0.34 4.29 4.75
C LEU A 156 0.02 2.88 5.23
N TYR A 157 -0.79 2.78 6.27
CA TYR A 157 -1.28 1.52 6.84
C TYR A 157 -2.80 1.57 6.99
N GLY A 158 -3.55 0.76 6.21
CA GLY A 158 -4.99 0.58 6.37
C GLY A 158 -5.30 -0.17 7.66
N HIS A 159 -4.71 -1.31 7.87
CA HIS A 159 -4.85 -2.29 8.96
C HIS A 159 -6.07 -3.20 8.84
N SER A 160 -7.24 -2.88 9.35
CA SER A 160 -8.42 -3.75 9.38
C SER A 160 -9.64 -3.04 8.79
N GLY A 161 -10.20 -3.57 7.74
CA GLY A 161 -11.33 -3.01 7.00
C GLY A 161 -11.01 -2.91 5.52
N ALA A 162 -11.99 -2.56 4.73
CA ALA A 162 -11.81 -2.40 3.29
C ALA A 162 -11.34 -0.95 3.00
N ASP A 163 -10.04 -0.78 2.94
CA ASP A 163 -9.38 0.52 2.93
C ASP A 163 -9.08 1.02 1.51
N GLN A 164 -8.95 2.34 1.38
CA GLN A 164 -8.49 2.99 0.18
C GLN A 164 -7.25 3.83 0.50
N LEU A 165 -6.10 3.47 -0.08
CA LEU A 165 -4.82 4.12 0.14
C LEU A 165 -4.35 4.74 -1.17
N GLU A 166 -3.96 6.01 -1.14
CA GLU A 166 -3.36 6.76 -2.24
C GLU A 166 -2.05 7.37 -1.75
N GLY A 167 -0.90 6.93 -2.32
CA GLY A 167 0.42 7.47 -1.99
C GLY A 167 0.55 8.91 -2.44
N GLY A 168 0.67 9.17 -3.72
CA GLY A 168 0.65 10.50 -4.30
C GLY A 168 1.86 10.82 -5.18
N GLU A 169 2.65 11.89 -4.85
CA GLU A 169 3.95 12.17 -5.47
C GLU A 169 5.06 11.73 -4.50
N GLY A 170 5.89 10.75 -4.83
CA GLY A 170 6.99 10.31 -3.95
C GLY A 170 7.36 8.84 -4.13
N GLU A 171 8.34 8.33 -3.37
CA GLU A 171 8.61 6.89 -3.28
C GLU A 171 7.82 6.33 -2.07
N ASP A 172 6.57 5.89 -2.31
CA ASP A 172 5.62 5.58 -1.25
C ASP A 172 5.63 4.11 -0.81
N THR A 173 5.15 3.84 0.40
CA THR A 173 4.98 2.47 0.90
C THR A 173 3.58 2.28 1.50
N LEU A 174 2.76 1.45 0.87
CA LEU A 174 1.38 1.22 1.21
C LEU A 174 1.16 -0.21 1.72
N TYR A 175 0.43 -0.36 2.82
CA TYR A 175 0.00 -1.63 3.38
C TYR A 175 -1.52 -1.59 3.58
N GLY A 176 -2.28 -2.38 2.82
CA GLY A 176 -3.72 -2.55 2.99
C GLY A 176 -4.00 -3.21 4.33
N GLY A 177 -3.86 -4.51 4.43
CA GLY A 177 -3.90 -5.20 5.70
C GLY A 177 -4.82 -6.38 5.76
N GLN A 178 -6.00 -6.29 6.30
CA GLN A 178 -7.05 -7.31 6.36
C GLN A 178 -8.29 -6.78 5.64
N ASP A 179 -9.06 -7.71 5.03
CA ASP A 179 -10.21 -7.44 4.18
C ASP A 179 -9.79 -6.87 2.80
N ASP A 180 -10.73 -6.55 1.93
CA ASP A 180 -10.49 -6.25 0.51
C ASP A 180 -10.10 -4.77 0.32
N ASP A 181 -8.82 -4.49 0.03
CA ASP A 181 -8.24 -3.16 -0.04
C ASP A 181 -8.05 -2.63 -1.48
N THR A 182 -7.90 -1.31 -1.59
CA THR A 182 -7.53 -0.65 -2.86
C THR A 182 -6.36 0.28 -2.63
N LEU A 183 -5.24 0.02 -3.31
CA LEU A 183 -3.98 0.74 -3.17
C LEU A 183 -3.61 1.38 -4.51
N ASP A 184 -3.25 2.66 -4.50
CA ASP A 184 -2.75 3.43 -5.63
C ASP A 184 -1.44 4.10 -5.20
N GLY A 185 -0.31 3.70 -5.81
CA GLY A 185 1.01 4.28 -5.51
C GLY A 185 1.08 5.73 -5.97
N GLY A 186 0.85 5.97 -7.24
CA GLY A 186 0.82 7.31 -7.84
C GLY A 186 2.01 7.63 -8.73
N ASP A 187 2.68 8.76 -8.46
CA ASP A 187 3.89 9.15 -9.19
C ASP A 187 5.13 8.80 -8.34
N GLY A 188 5.93 7.82 -8.71
CA GLY A 188 7.18 7.47 -8.00
C GLY A 188 7.52 6.00 -8.05
N ASP A 189 8.62 5.58 -7.44
CA ASP A 189 8.99 4.16 -7.36
C ASP A 189 8.37 3.57 -6.08
N ASP A 190 7.20 2.94 -6.15
CA ASP A 190 6.34 2.62 -5.01
C ASP A 190 6.42 1.16 -4.55
N ALA A 191 6.02 0.90 -3.30
CA ALA A 191 5.93 -0.44 -2.74
C ALA A 191 4.55 -0.70 -2.12
N LEU A 192 3.72 -1.53 -2.76
CA LEU A 192 2.36 -1.83 -2.39
C LEU A 192 2.22 -3.27 -1.88
N HIS A 193 1.54 -3.42 -0.75
CA HIS A 193 1.22 -4.71 -0.14
C HIS A 193 -0.28 -4.76 0.19
N GLY A 194 -1.06 -5.57 -0.53
CA GLY A 194 -2.48 -5.81 -0.25
C GLY A 194 -2.65 -6.47 1.12
N GLY A 195 -2.33 -7.73 1.24
CA GLY A 195 -2.29 -8.42 2.52
C GLY A 195 -3.17 -9.64 2.59
N TYR A 196 -4.28 -9.59 3.28
CA TYR A 196 -5.33 -10.59 3.31
C TYR A 196 -6.61 -10.00 2.74
N GLY A 197 -7.18 -10.56 1.73
CA GLY A 197 -8.39 -10.09 1.08
C GLY A 197 -8.25 -10.17 -0.42
N ASP A 198 -9.31 -9.87 -1.15
CA ASP A 198 -9.24 -9.76 -2.60
C ASP A 198 -8.90 -8.29 -2.94
N ASP A 199 -7.60 -7.99 -3.10
CA ASP A 199 -7.05 -6.64 -3.15
C ASP A 199 -6.90 -6.08 -4.59
N ILE A 200 -6.91 -4.75 -4.72
CA ILE A 200 -6.64 -4.06 -5.98
C ILE A 200 -5.43 -3.15 -5.78
N LEU A 201 -4.36 -3.40 -6.53
CA LEU A 201 -3.11 -2.65 -6.48
C LEU A 201 -2.82 -2.02 -7.83
N ASP A 202 -2.61 -0.71 -7.85
CA ASP A 202 -2.16 0.07 -9.01
C ASP A 202 -0.82 0.75 -8.64
N GLY A 203 0.28 0.38 -9.32
CA GLY A 203 1.59 0.97 -9.06
C GLY A 203 1.61 2.45 -9.43
N GLY A 204 1.06 2.78 -10.59
CA GLY A 204 1.05 4.14 -11.11
C GLY A 204 2.19 4.37 -12.08
N THR A 205 3.05 5.37 -11.83
CA THR A 205 4.21 5.65 -12.69
C THR A 205 5.53 5.50 -11.93
N GLY A 206 6.42 4.64 -12.39
CA GLY A 206 7.71 4.39 -11.75
C GLY A 206 8.16 2.95 -11.80
N GLU A 207 9.27 2.60 -11.15
CA GLU A 207 9.70 1.20 -11.00
C GLU A 207 9.05 0.62 -9.72
N ASP A 208 7.86 0.01 -9.83
CA ASP A 208 7.02 -0.34 -8.70
C ASP A 208 7.19 -1.80 -8.23
N VAL A 209 6.82 -2.04 -6.97
CA VAL A 209 6.84 -3.38 -6.36
C VAL A 209 5.49 -3.69 -5.73
N LEU A 210 4.71 -4.56 -6.36
CA LEU A 210 3.36 -4.93 -5.94
C LEU A 210 3.31 -6.37 -5.42
N PHE A 211 2.75 -6.54 -4.23
CA PHE A 211 2.45 -7.84 -3.62
C PHE A 211 0.96 -7.89 -3.26
N GLY A 212 0.18 -8.75 -3.92
CA GLY A 212 -1.22 -9.02 -3.59
C GLY A 212 -1.31 -9.62 -2.19
N GLY A 213 -1.00 -10.88 -2.02
CA GLY A 213 -0.93 -11.52 -0.71
C GLY A 213 -1.70 -12.83 -0.64
N ASP A 214 -2.63 -12.95 0.31
CA ASP A 214 -3.58 -14.06 0.40
C ASP A 214 -4.95 -13.57 -0.14
N GLY A 215 -5.42 -14.00 -1.28
CA GLY A 215 -6.70 -13.62 -1.88
C GLY A 215 -6.67 -13.65 -3.39
N ASP A 216 -7.81 -13.38 -4.04
CA ASP A 216 -7.87 -13.31 -5.49
C ASP A 216 -7.63 -11.85 -5.91
N ASP A 217 -6.36 -11.48 -6.16
CA ASP A 217 -5.90 -10.10 -6.28
C ASP A 217 -5.89 -9.56 -7.72
N ILE A 218 -5.95 -8.23 -7.85
CA ILE A 218 -5.73 -7.53 -9.12
C ILE A 218 -4.53 -6.62 -8.98
N LEU A 219 -3.47 -6.87 -9.77
CA LEU A 219 -2.26 -6.07 -9.80
C LEU A 219 -2.14 -5.39 -11.16
N ASN A 220 -1.96 -4.09 -11.16
CA ASN A 220 -1.75 -3.27 -12.34
C ASN A 220 -0.37 -2.60 -12.29
N GLY A 221 0.54 -3.05 -13.20
CA GLY A 221 1.81 -2.41 -13.50
C GLY A 221 1.84 -1.80 -14.90
N GLU A 222 0.67 -1.55 -15.52
CA GLU A 222 0.59 -0.98 -16.87
C GLU A 222 0.67 0.55 -16.81
N GLU A 223 1.67 1.14 -17.47
CA GLU A 223 1.88 2.58 -17.49
C GLU A 223 2.23 3.14 -18.89
N GLU A 224 2.28 4.48 -19.05
CA GLU A 224 2.65 5.14 -20.33
C GLU A 224 4.17 5.28 -20.54
N VAL A 225 5.00 4.93 -19.56
CA VAL A 225 6.47 5.09 -19.57
C VAL A 225 7.11 3.74 -19.30
N ASP A 226 8.15 3.40 -20.06
CA ASP A 226 8.89 2.12 -19.92
C ASP A 226 9.63 2.09 -18.56
N ALA A 227 8.98 1.73 -17.48
CA ALA A 227 9.60 1.35 -16.22
C ALA A 227 9.64 -0.19 -16.11
N VAL A 228 10.08 -0.74 -15.03
CA VAL A 228 10.15 -2.20 -14.81
C VAL A 228 9.58 -2.54 -13.47
N ASP A 229 8.40 -3.09 -13.47
CA ASP A 229 7.70 -3.45 -12.26
C ASP A 229 7.94 -4.88 -11.80
N PHE A 230 7.78 -5.08 -10.51
CA PHE A 230 7.82 -6.39 -9.88
C PHE A 230 6.44 -6.73 -9.30
N LEU A 231 5.71 -7.60 -9.99
CA LEU A 231 4.34 -7.96 -9.68
C LEU A 231 4.28 -9.39 -9.12
N ASN A 232 3.73 -9.56 -7.94
CA ASN A 232 3.57 -10.87 -7.31
C ASN A 232 2.15 -11.01 -6.75
N GLY A 233 1.32 -11.88 -7.37
CA GLY A 233 -0.04 -12.19 -6.92
C GLY A 233 -0.01 -12.75 -5.50
N GLY A 234 0.49 -13.95 -5.31
CA GLY A 234 0.61 -14.57 -4.00
C GLY A 234 -0.13 -15.90 -3.89
N ASP A 235 -1.01 -16.06 -2.89
CA ASP A 235 -1.88 -17.22 -2.74
C ASP A 235 -3.29 -16.84 -3.24
N GLY A 236 -3.75 -17.33 -4.40
CA GLY A 236 -5.09 -17.03 -4.94
C GLY A 236 -5.23 -17.23 -6.44
N GLU A 237 -6.39 -16.87 -7.01
CA GLU A 237 -6.58 -16.85 -8.46
C GLU A 237 -6.42 -15.39 -8.94
N ASP A 238 -5.17 -14.95 -9.18
CA ASP A 238 -4.82 -13.55 -9.38
C ASP A 238 -4.98 -13.08 -10.83
N THR A 239 -5.20 -11.78 -10.99
CA THR A 239 -5.21 -11.09 -12.27
C THR A 239 -4.10 -10.06 -12.30
N ILE A 240 -3.08 -10.24 -13.16
CA ILE A 240 -1.90 -9.39 -13.22
C ILE A 240 -1.81 -8.76 -14.59
N LEU A 241 -1.83 -7.43 -14.62
CA LEU A 241 -1.59 -6.62 -15.82
C LEU A 241 -0.13 -6.18 -15.83
N ALA A 242 0.57 -6.48 -16.90
CA ALA A 242 1.99 -6.20 -17.03
C ALA A 242 2.32 -5.71 -18.45
N ASP A 243 3.19 -4.77 -18.54
CA ASP A 243 3.70 -4.26 -19.81
C ASP A 243 5.17 -4.60 -20.07
N SER A 244 5.85 -3.84 -20.91
CA SER A 244 7.16 -4.20 -21.44
C SER A 244 8.28 -4.11 -20.41
N GLY A 245 8.89 -5.24 -20.11
CA GLY A 245 10.05 -5.33 -19.22
C GLY A 245 9.76 -5.87 -17.84
N ASP A 246 8.51 -5.92 -17.43
CA ASP A 246 8.08 -6.32 -16.10
C ASP A 246 8.44 -7.74 -15.72
N ILE A 247 8.52 -7.94 -14.42
CA ILE A 247 8.80 -9.25 -13.81
C ILE A 247 7.58 -9.68 -12.99
N VAL A 248 6.93 -10.74 -13.48
CA VAL A 248 5.67 -11.25 -12.92
C VAL A 248 5.90 -12.60 -12.24
N THR A 249 5.28 -12.77 -11.10
CA THR A 249 5.11 -14.03 -10.38
C THR A 249 3.62 -14.19 -10.07
N GLY A 250 2.94 -15.22 -10.60
CA GLY A 250 1.53 -15.52 -10.26
C GLY A 250 1.43 -15.98 -8.82
N GLY A 251 2.14 -17.04 -8.47
CA GLY A 251 2.15 -17.61 -7.14
C GLY A 251 1.44 -18.96 -7.07
N ASP A 252 0.76 -19.23 -5.94
CA ASP A 252 -0.04 -20.45 -5.75
C ASP A 252 -1.49 -20.17 -6.22
N GLY A 253 -1.87 -20.57 -7.41
CA GLY A 253 -3.23 -20.35 -7.90
C GLY A 253 -3.45 -20.71 -9.34
N ALA A 254 -4.51 -20.19 -9.92
CA ALA A 254 -4.80 -20.32 -11.34
C ALA A 254 -4.88 -18.90 -11.93
N ASP A 255 -3.73 -18.36 -12.25
CA ASP A 255 -3.54 -16.93 -12.47
C ASP A 255 -3.84 -16.51 -13.91
N GLU A 256 -4.38 -15.32 -14.07
CA GLU A 256 -4.62 -14.68 -15.35
C GLU A 256 -3.57 -13.56 -15.54
N ILE A 257 -2.51 -13.85 -16.33
CA ILE A 257 -1.46 -12.87 -16.64
C ILE A 257 -1.81 -12.21 -17.97
N ILE A 258 -2.00 -10.90 -17.94
CA ILE A 258 -2.40 -10.08 -19.07
C ILE A 258 -1.24 -9.21 -19.48
N LEU A 259 -0.77 -9.38 -20.71
CA LEU A 259 0.35 -8.62 -21.26
C LEU A 259 -0.15 -7.58 -22.24
N THR A 260 0.41 -6.38 -22.16
CA THR A 260 0.17 -5.27 -23.08
C THR A 260 1.47 -4.83 -23.79
N PRO A 261 2.07 -5.75 -24.60
CA PRO A 261 3.39 -5.50 -25.17
C PRO A 261 3.36 -4.38 -26.20
N GLU A 262 4.27 -3.43 -26.08
CA GLU A 262 4.53 -2.45 -27.13
C GLU A 262 5.52 -2.95 -28.19
N ALA A 263 5.52 -2.33 -29.37
CA ALA A 263 6.37 -2.77 -30.46
C ALA A 263 7.82 -2.30 -30.25
N GLU A 264 8.78 -3.23 -30.28
CA GLU A 264 10.23 -3.04 -30.15
C GLU A 264 10.77 -2.96 -28.70
N ASP A 265 9.94 -3.21 -27.65
CA ASP A 265 10.32 -3.15 -26.26
C ASP A 265 10.76 -4.50 -25.66
N GLU A 266 11.21 -4.53 -24.41
CA GLU A 266 11.66 -5.77 -23.74
C GLU A 266 10.44 -6.63 -23.38
N ALA A 267 10.59 -7.96 -23.48
CA ALA A 267 9.52 -8.90 -23.16
C ALA A 267 9.28 -8.99 -21.65
N VAL A 268 8.02 -9.17 -21.25
CA VAL A 268 7.68 -9.46 -19.86
C VAL A 268 8.31 -10.78 -19.42
N THR A 269 8.83 -10.82 -18.20
CA THR A 269 9.42 -12.03 -17.61
C THR A 269 8.49 -12.64 -16.59
N VAL A 270 7.91 -13.83 -16.87
CA VAL A 270 7.07 -14.57 -15.92
C VAL A 270 7.90 -15.68 -15.27
N MET A 271 7.99 -15.66 -13.93
CA MET A 271 8.93 -16.47 -13.18
C MET A 271 8.45 -17.88 -12.86
N ASP A 272 7.15 -18.14 -12.80
CA ASP A 272 6.57 -19.39 -12.25
C ASP A 272 5.36 -19.92 -13.00
N PHE A 273 5.13 -19.51 -14.24
CA PHE A 273 3.98 -19.90 -15.04
C PHE A 273 3.72 -21.42 -15.08
N GLN A 274 2.53 -21.84 -14.72
CA GLN A 274 2.12 -23.25 -14.64
C GLN A 274 1.14 -23.61 -15.78
N PRO A 275 1.61 -24.19 -16.91
CA PRO A 275 0.76 -24.52 -18.05
C PRO A 275 -0.42 -25.43 -17.66
N GLY A 276 -1.65 -25.03 -18.06
CA GLY A 276 -2.88 -25.73 -17.76
C GLY A 276 -3.50 -25.39 -16.41
N GLN A 277 -2.88 -24.55 -15.62
CA GLN A 277 -3.41 -23.88 -14.43
C GLN A 277 -3.54 -22.39 -14.75
N ASP A 278 -2.45 -21.74 -15.08
CA ASP A 278 -2.42 -20.33 -15.41
C ASP A 278 -2.81 -20.07 -16.87
N LYS A 279 -3.23 -18.84 -17.14
CA LYS A 279 -3.59 -18.35 -18.45
C LYS A 279 -2.75 -17.13 -18.81
N LEU A 280 -2.25 -17.10 -20.04
CA LEU A 280 -1.58 -15.97 -20.59
C LEU A 280 -2.48 -15.27 -21.62
N PHE A 281 -2.86 -14.05 -21.32
CA PHE A 281 -3.55 -13.18 -22.26
C PHE A 281 -2.57 -12.18 -22.84
N VAL A 282 -2.68 -11.90 -24.13
CA VAL A 282 -1.85 -10.88 -24.76
C VAL A 282 -2.75 -9.92 -25.53
N SER A 283 -2.68 -8.64 -25.16
CA SER A 283 -3.37 -7.58 -25.89
C SER A 283 -2.74 -7.43 -27.27
N TRP A 284 -3.55 -7.53 -28.30
CA TRP A 284 -3.06 -7.53 -29.68
C TRP A 284 -4.04 -6.78 -30.61
N ASP A 285 -3.60 -5.64 -31.11
CA ASP A 285 -4.34 -4.83 -32.09
C ASP A 285 -3.94 -5.09 -33.55
N GLY A 286 -3.06 -6.08 -33.75
CA GLY A 286 -2.49 -6.43 -35.04
C GLY A 286 -3.45 -7.06 -36.04
N GLN A 287 -2.92 -7.80 -36.98
CA GLN A 287 -3.71 -8.45 -38.04
C GLN A 287 -4.53 -9.62 -37.48
N GLU A 288 -5.66 -9.90 -38.13
CA GLU A 288 -6.43 -11.11 -37.84
C GLU A 288 -5.51 -12.34 -38.06
N ASP A 289 -5.40 -13.21 -37.04
CA ASP A 289 -4.67 -14.47 -37.08
C ASP A 289 -3.11 -14.32 -37.09
N PRO A 290 -2.49 -13.73 -36.01
CA PRO A 290 -1.03 -13.63 -35.92
C PRO A 290 -0.34 -15.00 -35.77
N ASP A 291 0.94 -15.07 -36.14
CA ASP A 291 1.74 -16.27 -35.98
C ASP A 291 2.30 -16.37 -34.55
N ILE A 292 1.73 -17.23 -33.74
CA ILE A 292 2.20 -17.49 -32.36
C ILE A 292 3.27 -18.59 -32.41
N GLN A 293 4.48 -18.27 -31.96
CA GLN A 293 5.60 -19.21 -31.90
C GLN A 293 6.03 -19.35 -30.41
N ILE A 294 6.30 -20.59 -30.01
CA ILE A 294 6.80 -20.93 -28.69
C ILE A 294 8.16 -21.57 -28.87
N GLU A 295 9.20 -20.94 -28.37
CA GLU A 295 10.59 -21.38 -28.56
C GLU A 295 11.26 -21.56 -27.20
N THR A 296 11.90 -22.70 -26.97
CA THR A 296 12.76 -22.89 -25.80
C THR A 296 14.13 -22.26 -26.06
N ASP A 297 14.63 -21.50 -25.09
CA ASP A 297 15.95 -20.86 -25.21
C ASP A 297 17.08 -21.90 -25.40
N ALA A 298 18.02 -21.59 -26.27
CA ALA A 298 19.09 -22.53 -26.63
C ALA A 298 20.16 -22.69 -25.53
N GLU A 299 20.29 -21.74 -24.62
CA GLU A 299 21.26 -21.72 -23.51
C GLU A 299 20.65 -22.06 -22.18
N ASN A 300 19.34 -21.83 -22.01
CA ASN A 300 18.56 -22.10 -20.79
C ASN A 300 17.30 -22.93 -21.11
N GLU A 301 17.37 -24.25 -20.96
CA GLU A 301 16.26 -25.17 -21.26
C GLU A 301 14.98 -24.89 -20.41
N ASN A 302 15.08 -24.10 -19.33
CA ASN A 302 13.94 -23.74 -18.47
C ASN A 302 13.27 -22.42 -18.92
N LEU A 303 13.82 -21.71 -19.90
CA LEU A 303 13.29 -20.47 -20.43
C LEU A 303 12.54 -20.72 -21.72
N THR A 304 11.30 -20.29 -21.78
CA THR A 304 10.44 -20.40 -22.96
C THR A 304 10.06 -19.00 -23.43
N HIS A 305 10.28 -18.71 -24.69
CA HIS A 305 9.90 -17.46 -25.34
C HIS A 305 8.56 -17.61 -26.03
N VAL A 306 7.70 -16.64 -25.88
CA VAL A 306 6.44 -16.48 -26.63
C VAL A 306 6.63 -15.36 -27.64
N LEU A 307 6.57 -15.70 -28.91
CA LEU A 307 6.70 -14.73 -30.01
C LEU A 307 5.36 -14.60 -30.73
N ILE A 308 4.95 -13.36 -31.02
CA ILE A 308 3.76 -13.05 -31.81
C ILE A 308 4.23 -12.25 -33.03
N ASP A 309 4.00 -12.79 -34.25
CA ASP A 309 4.50 -12.25 -35.52
C ASP A 309 6.02 -11.99 -35.50
N GLY A 310 6.76 -12.75 -34.67
CA GLY A 310 8.22 -12.70 -34.53
C GLY A 310 8.72 -11.65 -33.51
N GLN A 311 7.83 -10.97 -32.79
CA GLN A 311 8.16 -10.15 -31.62
C GLN A 311 8.14 -11.05 -30.37
N ASP A 312 9.18 -10.98 -29.54
CA ASP A 312 9.24 -11.65 -28.24
C ASP A 312 8.39 -10.84 -27.23
N VAL A 313 7.26 -11.37 -26.82
CA VAL A 313 6.32 -10.68 -25.94
C VAL A 313 6.38 -11.18 -24.50
N ALA A 314 6.85 -12.42 -24.30
CA ALA A 314 7.00 -12.98 -22.95
C ALA A 314 8.13 -13.99 -22.88
N GLN A 315 8.81 -14.00 -21.73
CA GLN A 315 9.84 -14.94 -21.33
C GLN A 315 9.37 -15.69 -20.08
N LEU A 316 9.01 -16.97 -20.23
CA LEU A 316 8.41 -17.77 -19.16
C LEU A 316 9.43 -18.74 -18.58
N LEU A 317 9.69 -18.66 -17.25
CA LEU A 317 10.52 -19.63 -16.56
C LEU A 317 9.66 -20.79 -16.04
N GLY A 318 10.13 -22.02 -16.29
CA GLY A 318 9.44 -23.22 -15.79
C GLY A 318 8.23 -23.68 -16.60
N ALA A 319 7.88 -23.02 -17.69
CA ALA A 319 6.69 -23.31 -18.53
C ALA A 319 6.84 -24.57 -19.39
N GLU A 320 7.29 -25.69 -18.83
CA GLU A 320 7.42 -26.96 -19.57
C GLU A 320 6.04 -27.46 -20.05
N GLY A 321 5.87 -27.56 -21.34
CA GLY A 321 4.64 -28.06 -21.95
C GLY A 321 3.66 -27.00 -22.38
N LEU A 322 4.04 -25.73 -22.31
CA LEU A 322 3.27 -24.62 -22.86
C LEU A 322 2.93 -24.86 -24.33
N THR A 323 1.71 -24.59 -24.70
CA THR A 323 1.19 -24.71 -26.06
C THR A 323 0.47 -23.44 -26.47
N ALA A 324 0.24 -23.26 -27.79
CA ALA A 324 -0.53 -22.11 -28.27
C ALA A 324 -2.00 -22.10 -27.76
N ASP A 325 -2.49 -23.22 -27.20
CA ASP A 325 -3.82 -23.29 -26.60
C ASP A 325 -3.86 -22.66 -25.18
N ASP A 326 -2.70 -22.44 -24.56
CA ASP A 326 -2.56 -21.80 -23.24
C ASP A 326 -2.43 -20.26 -23.37
N ILE A 327 -2.31 -19.73 -24.61
CA ILE A 327 -2.17 -18.31 -24.90
C ILE A 327 -3.45 -17.81 -25.58
N GLN A 328 -4.02 -16.74 -25.04
CA GLN A 328 -5.22 -16.11 -25.61
C GLN A 328 -4.90 -14.68 -26.06
N LEU A 329 -5.26 -14.39 -27.31
CA LEU A 329 -5.17 -13.01 -27.81
C LEU A 329 -6.47 -12.29 -27.51
N ILE A 330 -6.36 -11.12 -26.93
CA ILE A 330 -7.50 -10.25 -26.59
C ILE A 330 -7.37 -8.91 -27.31
N SER A 331 -8.50 -8.30 -27.65
CA SER A 331 -8.48 -6.94 -28.19
C SER A 331 -8.48 -5.92 -27.04
N GLU A 332 -7.96 -4.71 -27.30
CA GLU A 332 -8.02 -3.60 -26.32
C GLU A 332 -9.45 -3.35 -25.77
N ILE A 333 -10.49 -3.62 -26.60
CA ILE A 333 -11.89 -3.46 -26.19
C ILE A 333 -12.28 -4.57 -25.18
N ASP A 334 -11.80 -5.78 -25.41
CA ASP A 334 -12.10 -6.93 -24.54
C ASP A 334 -11.29 -6.81 -23.24
N LEU A 335 -10.05 -6.31 -23.32
CA LEU A 335 -9.19 -5.98 -22.16
C LEU A 335 -9.90 -4.97 -21.24
N ALA A 336 -10.36 -3.84 -21.77
CA ALA A 336 -11.07 -2.84 -21.00
C ALA A 336 -12.37 -3.36 -20.33
N GLN A 337 -12.95 -4.47 -20.83
CA GLN A 337 -14.08 -5.13 -20.20
C GLN A 337 -13.66 -6.12 -19.10
N LEU A 338 -12.50 -6.73 -19.24
CA LEU A 338 -11.94 -7.66 -18.26
C LEU A 338 -11.57 -6.90 -16.98
N VAL A 339 -10.82 -5.81 -17.13
CA VAL A 339 -10.37 -4.93 -16.04
C VAL A 339 -11.53 -4.19 -15.34
N ALA A 340 -12.63 -3.88 -16.07
CA ALA A 340 -13.80 -3.21 -15.49
C ALA A 340 -14.76 -4.13 -14.72
N LEU A 341 -14.48 -5.44 -14.66
CA LEU A 341 -15.31 -6.46 -13.99
C LEU A 341 -14.69 -7.00 -12.69
N GLY A 342 -13.43 -6.56 -12.40
CA GLY A 342 -12.69 -6.84 -11.16
C GLY A 342 -12.94 -5.83 -10.05
#